data_6b614c22a021bd564fea66507ecebec3
#
_entry.id   6b614c22a021bd564fea66507ecebec3
#
_cell.length_a   1.000
_cell.length_b   1.000
_cell.length_c   1.000
_cell.angle_alpha   90.00
_cell.angle_beta   90.00
_cell.angle_gamma   90.00
#
_symmetry.space_group_name_H-M   'P 1'
#
loop_
_entity.id
_entity.type
_entity.pdbx_description
1 polymer ?
#
loop_
_entity_poly.entity_id
_entity_poly.type
_entity_poly.pdbx_seq_one_letter_code
_entity_poly.pdbx_strand_id
1 'polypeptide(L)'
;MSKIKSYEKHKEAWTQDLGDTARQEVHKLWFRTDTADYWRHARMYEAVGAFTHRPELSWVTIGDGRFGLDSIRLQRLGVRSVLPTDIGGALLEASVQQGLIKDYRVENAESLSFSDDAFDVVFCKESYHHFPRPFLALCEMVRVARYAVLLVEPRDYVIDRPQFKALGPKGLVRGLWNWMKNRLKIPSKPLPLAKRYQLGDAPHYEDCGNYMYTISSREMEKFALGLNLPTLALKGLNDCFLPEGGTAPATEDSPIFMQMKSEIAKADQLAESGRAGTSMLMVILFNQAPDAVAREFLVQRGWLVKDLPRNPHLT
;
A
#
# COMPACT_ATOMS: atom_id res chain seq x y z
N MET A 1 -20.24 10.13 -18.18
CA MET A 1 -19.79 8.98 -17.37
C MET A 1 -20.90 8.60 -16.41
N SER A 2 -21.23 7.29 -16.26
CA SER A 2 -22.20 6.84 -15.27
C SER A 2 -21.73 7.25 -13.87
N LYS A 3 -22.63 7.77 -13.04
CA LYS A 3 -22.32 8.03 -11.62
C LYS A 3 -21.92 6.73 -10.96
N ILE A 4 -20.71 6.63 -10.46
CA ILE A 4 -20.24 5.45 -9.71
C ILE A 4 -20.80 5.59 -8.29
N LYS A 5 -21.77 4.75 -7.96
CA LYS A 5 -22.45 4.81 -6.64
C LYS A 5 -21.49 4.70 -5.44
N SER A 6 -20.37 4.03 -5.60
CA SER A 6 -19.39 3.89 -4.54
C SER A 6 -18.76 5.21 -4.11
N TYR A 7 -18.64 6.20 -5.01
CA TYR A 7 -18.13 7.52 -4.61
C TYR A 7 -19.03 8.20 -3.58
N GLU A 8 -20.34 8.14 -3.80
CA GLU A 8 -21.29 8.73 -2.85
C GLU A 8 -21.30 7.95 -1.53
N LYS A 9 -21.23 6.62 -1.59
CA LYS A 9 -21.17 5.78 -0.38
C LYS A 9 -19.92 6.05 0.47
N HIS A 10 -18.75 6.26 -0.14
CA HIS A 10 -17.55 6.64 0.60
C HIS A 10 -17.68 7.99 1.27
N LYS A 11 -18.24 8.99 0.57
CA LYS A 11 -18.51 10.31 1.16
C LYS A 11 -19.47 10.23 2.33
N GLU A 12 -20.56 9.45 2.18
CA GLU A 12 -21.54 9.23 3.22
C GLU A 12 -20.93 8.55 4.45
N ALA A 13 -20.06 7.54 4.26
CA ALA A 13 -19.41 6.84 5.35
C ALA A 13 -18.61 7.79 6.26
N TRP A 14 -17.79 8.67 5.70
CA TRP A 14 -17.04 9.67 6.47
C TRP A 14 -17.95 10.69 7.17
N THR A 15 -19.08 11.06 6.56
CA THR A 15 -20.05 11.97 7.17
C THR A 15 -20.76 11.31 8.35
N GLN A 16 -21.12 10.02 8.25
CA GLN A 16 -21.72 9.27 9.32
C GLN A 16 -20.76 9.07 10.50
N ASP A 17 -19.47 8.88 10.22
CA ASP A 17 -18.44 8.73 11.25
C ASP A 17 -18.34 9.93 12.20
N LEU A 18 -18.58 11.14 11.70
CA LEU A 18 -18.61 12.36 12.53
C LEU A 18 -19.79 12.41 13.52
N GLY A 19 -20.93 11.84 13.15
CA GLY A 19 -22.14 11.83 13.96
C GLY A 19 -22.17 10.75 15.05
N ASP A 20 -21.26 9.78 15.01
CA ASP A 20 -21.24 8.63 15.91
C ASP A 20 -20.27 8.89 17.10
N THR A 21 -20.84 9.03 18.30
CA THR A 21 -20.05 9.28 19.52
C THR A 21 -19.10 8.14 19.88
N ALA A 22 -19.46 6.89 19.61
CA ALA A 22 -18.56 5.75 19.83
C ALA A 22 -17.37 5.80 18.89
N ARG A 23 -17.57 6.18 17.63
CA ARG A 23 -16.50 6.37 16.65
C ARG A 23 -15.61 7.56 16.98
N GLN A 24 -16.14 8.64 17.56
CA GLN A 24 -15.32 9.78 18.00
C GLN A 24 -14.27 9.37 19.05
N GLU A 25 -14.58 8.45 19.97
CA GLU A 25 -13.59 7.93 20.91
C GLU A 25 -12.51 7.10 20.18
N VAL A 26 -12.87 6.31 19.17
CA VAL A 26 -11.91 5.58 18.33
C VAL A 26 -11.02 6.57 17.55
N HIS A 27 -11.59 7.67 17.05
CA HIS A 27 -10.81 8.70 16.34
C HIS A 27 -9.71 9.30 17.21
N LYS A 28 -9.95 9.50 18.51
CA LYS A 28 -8.93 10.00 19.46
C LYS A 28 -7.71 9.06 19.54
N LEU A 29 -7.95 7.74 19.44
CA LEU A 29 -6.88 6.74 19.47
C LEU A 29 -5.94 6.84 18.26
N TRP A 30 -6.44 7.25 17.09
CA TRP A 30 -5.62 7.39 15.89
C TRP A 30 -4.52 8.45 15.98
N PHE A 31 -4.71 9.45 16.86
CA PHE A 31 -3.71 10.52 17.07
C PHE A 31 -2.66 10.16 18.13
N ARG A 32 -2.87 9.09 18.89
CA ARG A 32 -1.89 8.60 19.86
C ARG A 32 -0.64 8.10 19.15
N THR A 33 0.53 8.37 19.74
CA THR A 33 1.83 8.00 19.16
C THR A 33 2.57 6.95 20.00
N ASP A 34 2.00 6.57 21.15
CA ASP A 34 2.56 5.65 22.12
C ASP A 34 1.97 4.24 22.08
N THR A 35 1.10 3.96 21.09
CA THR A 35 0.38 2.68 20.99
C THR A 35 1.06 1.68 20.06
N ALA A 36 0.79 0.39 20.28
CA ALA A 36 1.23 -0.70 19.43
C ALA A 36 0.72 -0.53 17.99
N ASP A 37 -0.51 -0.02 17.80
CA ASP A 37 -1.05 0.27 16.48
C ASP A 37 -0.31 1.42 15.77
N TYR A 38 0.05 2.49 16.50
CA TYR A 38 0.89 3.55 15.94
C TYR A 38 2.26 3.01 15.49
N TRP A 39 2.90 2.19 16.33
CA TRP A 39 4.19 1.56 16.01
C TRP A 39 4.09 0.71 14.75
N ARG A 40 3.03 -0.09 14.61
CA ARG A 40 2.75 -0.91 13.44
C ARG A 40 2.68 -0.07 12.17
N HIS A 41 1.86 0.99 12.20
CA HIS A 41 1.70 1.91 11.08
C HIS A 41 2.98 2.71 10.77
N ALA A 42 3.76 3.11 11.78
CA ALA A 42 4.99 3.88 11.57
C ALA A 42 5.98 3.16 10.63
N ARG A 43 5.99 1.83 10.62
CA ARG A 43 6.82 1.01 9.73
C ARG A 43 6.45 1.17 8.25
N MET A 44 5.21 1.53 7.95
CA MET A 44 4.69 1.73 6.60
C MET A 44 5.18 3.03 5.95
N TYR A 45 5.81 3.92 6.72
CA TYR A 45 6.35 5.19 6.22
C TYR A 45 7.86 5.16 5.96
N GLU A 46 8.49 3.99 6.00
CA GLU A 46 9.94 3.87 5.81
C GLU A 46 10.42 4.53 4.51
N ALA A 47 9.64 4.41 3.42
CA ALA A 47 9.94 5.00 2.12
C ALA A 47 10.17 6.52 2.16
N VAL A 48 9.50 7.22 3.11
CA VAL A 48 9.60 8.69 3.26
C VAL A 48 11.04 9.12 3.55
N GLY A 49 11.79 8.28 4.27
CA GLY A 49 13.19 8.56 4.60
C GLY A 49 14.10 8.75 3.38
N ALA A 50 13.74 8.21 2.22
CA ALA A 50 14.47 8.43 0.96
C ALA A 50 14.38 9.88 0.46
N PHE A 51 13.48 10.69 0.99
CA PHE A 51 13.20 12.05 0.52
C PHE A 51 13.46 13.12 1.58
N THR A 52 13.76 12.75 2.83
CA THR A 52 13.91 13.71 3.94
C THR A 52 15.11 14.65 3.79
N HIS A 53 16.10 14.29 2.98
CA HIS A 53 17.21 15.16 2.62
C HIS A 53 16.82 16.31 1.69
N ARG A 54 15.59 16.30 1.16
CA ARG A 54 15.01 17.31 0.26
C ARG A 54 13.74 17.91 0.88
N PRO A 55 13.85 18.71 1.93
CA PRO A 55 12.71 19.25 2.68
C PRO A 55 11.88 20.28 1.90
N GLU A 56 12.37 20.73 0.75
CA GLU A 56 11.67 21.63 -0.17
C GLU A 56 10.59 20.93 -1.00
N LEU A 57 10.60 19.59 -1.09
CA LEU A 57 9.64 18.85 -1.90
C LEU A 57 8.21 19.08 -1.41
N SER A 58 7.33 19.33 -2.38
CA SER A 58 5.88 19.42 -2.18
C SER A 58 5.24 18.04 -2.28
N TRP A 59 4.36 17.73 -1.34
CA TRP A 59 3.70 16.44 -1.25
C TRP A 59 2.18 16.58 -1.34
N VAL A 60 1.52 15.56 -1.86
CA VAL A 60 0.09 15.37 -1.76
C VAL A 60 -0.20 13.95 -1.29
N THR A 61 -1.16 13.79 -0.38
CA THR A 61 -1.66 12.46 0.01
C THR A 61 -2.99 12.18 -0.68
N ILE A 62 -3.17 10.95 -1.16
CA ILE A 62 -4.38 10.51 -1.86
C ILE A 62 -5.11 9.46 -1.01
N GLY A 63 -6.40 9.72 -0.71
CA GLY A 63 -7.21 8.87 0.14
C GLY A 63 -6.90 9.04 1.62
N ASP A 64 -6.58 10.24 2.05
CA ASP A 64 -6.22 10.58 3.44
C ASP A 64 -7.46 11.06 4.24
N GLY A 65 -8.61 10.44 3.99
CA GLY A 65 -9.91 10.83 4.55
C GLY A 65 -10.02 10.73 6.06
N ARG A 66 -9.14 9.99 6.72
CA ARG A 66 -9.10 9.87 8.19
C ARG A 66 -8.39 11.07 8.82
N PHE A 67 -9.02 12.25 8.80
CA PHE A 67 -8.47 13.49 9.39
C PHE A 67 -7.13 13.95 8.81
N GLY A 68 -6.70 13.46 7.67
CA GLY A 68 -5.38 13.77 7.14
C GLY A 68 -4.24 13.14 7.96
N LEU A 69 -4.46 11.94 8.53
CA LEU A 69 -3.50 11.28 9.41
C LEU A 69 -2.18 10.98 8.71
N ASP A 70 -2.22 10.61 7.43
CA ASP A 70 -1.00 10.35 6.68
C ASP A 70 -0.20 11.64 6.51
N SER A 71 -0.87 12.75 6.16
CA SER A 71 -0.25 14.07 6.09
C SER A 71 0.35 14.51 7.43
N ILE A 72 -0.37 14.31 8.54
CA ILE A 72 0.13 14.62 9.89
C ILE A 72 1.39 13.78 10.21
N ARG A 73 1.41 12.50 9.85
CA ARG A 73 2.56 11.62 10.05
C ARG A 73 3.75 12.01 9.17
N LEU A 74 3.51 12.37 7.91
CA LEU A 74 4.53 12.89 7.01
C LEU A 74 5.19 14.16 7.57
N GLN A 75 4.38 15.09 8.11
CA GLN A 75 4.93 16.29 8.77
C GLN A 75 5.79 15.96 9.98
N ARG A 76 5.38 14.98 10.80
CA ARG A 76 6.20 14.49 11.94
C ARG A 76 7.53 13.86 11.50
N LEU A 77 7.58 13.33 10.28
CA LEU A 77 8.79 12.78 9.66
C LEU A 77 9.64 13.84 8.95
N GLY A 78 9.26 15.12 9.01
CA GLY A 78 10.04 16.24 8.46
C GLY A 78 9.59 16.74 7.09
N VAL A 79 8.49 16.21 6.53
CA VAL A 79 7.90 16.76 5.31
C VAL A 79 7.27 18.12 5.63
N ARG A 80 7.75 19.19 4.97
CA ARG A 80 7.33 20.56 5.27
C ARG A 80 6.05 20.99 4.58
N SER A 81 5.82 20.49 3.37
CA SER A 81 4.68 20.85 2.53
C SER A 81 3.93 19.60 2.11
N VAL A 82 2.74 19.38 2.65
CA VAL A 82 1.87 18.27 2.29
C VAL A 82 0.42 18.73 2.26
N LEU A 83 -0.31 18.36 1.21
CA LEU A 83 -1.73 18.64 1.02
C LEU A 83 -2.51 17.32 1.14
N PRO A 84 -3.33 17.12 2.17
CA PRO A 84 -4.20 15.95 2.27
C PRO A 84 -5.38 16.05 1.30
N THR A 85 -5.69 14.92 0.63
CA THR A 85 -6.85 14.82 -0.25
C THR A 85 -7.64 13.53 -0.02
N ASP A 86 -8.94 13.62 -0.18
CA ASP A 86 -9.85 12.48 -0.16
C ASP A 86 -11.12 12.80 -0.96
N ILE A 87 -11.88 11.78 -1.33
CA ILE A 87 -13.17 11.96 -1.98
C ILE A 87 -14.23 12.50 -1.02
N GLY A 88 -14.07 12.26 0.29
CA GLY A 88 -14.92 12.75 1.38
C GLY A 88 -14.22 13.84 2.19
N GLY A 89 -14.79 15.05 2.22
CA GLY A 89 -14.17 16.21 2.91
C GLY A 89 -14.51 16.34 4.40
N ALA A 90 -15.50 15.60 4.91
CA ALA A 90 -16.06 15.85 6.24
C ALA A 90 -15.05 15.76 7.40
N LEU A 91 -14.26 14.70 7.45
CA LEU A 91 -13.24 14.53 8.49
C LEU A 91 -12.03 15.44 8.27
N LEU A 92 -11.69 15.76 7.01
CA LEU A 92 -10.61 16.71 6.70
C LEU A 92 -11.00 18.13 7.14
N GLU A 93 -12.24 18.55 6.90
CA GLU A 93 -12.76 19.81 7.38
C GLU A 93 -12.72 19.90 8.91
N ALA A 94 -13.17 18.84 9.60
CA ALA A 94 -13.09 18.77 11.05
C ALA A 94 -11.63 18.85 11.54
N SER A 95 -10.69 18.29 10.81
CA SER A 95 -9.26 18.36 11.10
C SER A 95 -8.69 19.77 10.97
N VAL A 96 -9.12 20.54 9.96
CA VAL A 96 -8.76 21.96 9.83
C VAL A 96 -9.35 22.78 10.97
N GLN A 97 -10.62 22.56 11.31
CA GLN A 97 -11.28 23.24 12.44
C GLN A 97 -10.60 22.99 13.79
N GLN A 98 -10.02 21.81 13.96
CA GLN A 98 -9.23 21.44 15.14
C GLN A 98 -7.77 21.90 15.07
N GLY A 99 -7.34 22.51 13.97
CA GLY A 99 -5.97 22.97 13.78
C GLY A 99 -4.95 21.83 13.59
N LEU A 100 -5.39 20.63 13.24
CA LEU A 100 -4.54 19.44 13.04
C LEU A 100 -3.83 19.48 11.67
N ILE A 101 -4.53 19.97 10.66
CA ILE A 101 -3.99 20.24 9.32
C ILE A 101 -4.31 21.68 8.93
N LYS A 102 -3.54 22.21 7.98
CA LYS A 102 -3.68 23.62 7.57
C LYS A 102 -4.75 23.81 6.48
N ASP A 103 -4.79 22.90 5.51
CA ASP A 103 -5.65 22.95 4.33
C ASP A 103 -5.90 21.52 3.84
N TYR A 104 -6.88 21.35 2.96
CA TYR A 104 -7.18 20.09 2.30
C TYR A 104 -7.87 20.33 0.95
N ARG A 105 -7.99 19.28 0.14
CA ARG A 105 -8.81 19.27 -1.08
C ARG A 105 -9.71 18.05 -1.13
N VAL A 106 -10.93 18.23 -1.61
CA VAL A 106 -11.81 17.13 -1.96
C VAL A 106 -11.53 16.75 -3.40
N GLU A 107 -10.95 15.57 -3.59
CA GLU A 107 -10.49 15.08 -4.89
C GLU A 107 -10.94 13.64 -5.15
N ASN A 108 -11.25 13.36 -6.41
CA ASN A 108 -11.43 12.00 -6.87
C ASN A 108 -10.08 11.48 -7.40
N ALA A 109 -9.52 10.47 -6.74
CA ALA A 109 -8.24 9.88 -7.14
C ALA A 109 -8.18 9.43 -8.61
N GLU A 110 -9.32 9.08 -9.21
CA GLU A 110 -9.41 8.66 -10.61
C GLU A 110 -9.53 9.82 -11.62
N SER A 111 -9.59 11.07 -11.15
CA SER A 111 -9.69 12.28 -11.95
C SER A 111 -9.32 13.49 -11.08
N LEU A 112 -8.05 13.65 -10.80
CA LEU A 112 -7.51 14.73 -9.97
C LEU A 112 -7.59 16.06 -10.71
N SER A 113 -8.02 17.11 -10.02
CA SER A 113 -8.16 18.46 -10.61
C SER A 113 -6.83 19.19 -10.78
N PHE A 114 -5.73 18.61 -10.30
CA PHE A 114 -4.40 19.20 -10.39
C PHE A 114 -3.81 19.07 -11.80
N SER A 115 -2.95 20.03 -12.16
CA SER A 115 -2.16 19.96 -13.39
C SER A 115 -1.12 18.84 -13.33
N ASP A 116 -0.55 18.49 -14.48
CA ASP A 116 0.60 17.60 -14.56
C ASP A 116 1.75 18.19 -13.72
N ASP A 117 2.51 17.31 -13.07
CA ASP A 117 3.66 17.69 -12.24
C ASP A 117 3.36 18.70 -11.11
N ALA A 118 2.12 18.77 -10.63
CA ALA A 118 1.69 19.74 -9.63
C ALA A 118 2.40 19.57 -8.27
N PHE A 119 2.81 18.36 -7.94
CA PHE A 119 3.52 18.00 -6.71
C PHE A 119 4.78 17.23 -7.01
N ASP A 120 5.77 17.33 -6.13
CA ASP A 120 6.99 16.54 -6.29
C ASP A 120 6.75 15.08 -5.94
N VAL A 121 6.02 14.80 -4.87
CA VAL A 121 5.76 13.45 -4.38
C VAL A 121 4.28 13.24 -4.10
N VAL A 122 3.76 12.14 -4.57
CA VAL A 122 2.41 11.64 -4.25
C VAL A 122 2.54 10.47 -3.27
N PHE A 123 1.75 10.47 -2.21
CA PHE A 123 1.70 9.40 -1.22
C PHE A 123 0.29 8.82 -1.11
N CYS A 124 0.15 7.51 -1.23
CA CYS A 124 -1.11 6.78 -1.04
C CYS A 124 -0.86 5.53 -0.21
N LYS A 125 -1.55 5.41 0.92
CA LYS A 125 -1.38 4.30 1.85
C LYS A 125 -2.72 3.73 2.28
N GLU A 126 -2.88 2.42 2.08
CA GLU A 126 -4.10 1.69 2.47
C GLU A 126 -5.39 2.36 1.97
N SER A 127 -5.34 2.90 0.75
CA SER A 127 -6.47 3.59 0.12
C SER A 127 -6.68 3.17 -1.33
N TYR A 128 -5.61 2.84 -2.05
CA TYR A 128 -5.66 2.41 -3.45
C TYR A 128 -6.59 1.20 -3.64
N HIS A 129 -6.56 0.25 -2.71
CA HIS A 129 -7.38 -0.96 -2.76
C HIS A 129 -8.88 -0.70 -2.62
N HIS A 130 -9.28 0.48 -2.18
CA HIS A 130 -10.68 0.90 -2.09
C HIS A 130 -11.18 1.61 -3.36
N PHE A 131 -10.32 2.00 -4.29
CA PHE A 131 -10.75 2.75 -5.46
C PHE A 131 -11.48 1.84 -6.45
N PRO A 132 -12.61 2.29 -7.04
CA PRO A 132 -13.36 1.50 -8.01
C PRO A 132 -12.55 1.09 -9.24
N ARG A 133 -11.64 1.96 -9.70
CA ARG A 133 -10.76 1.73 -10.84
C ARG A 133 -9.33 2.14 -10.49
N PRO A 134 -8.63 1.34 -9.66
CA PRO A 134 -7.37 1.75 -9.04
C PRO A 134 -6.27 2.07 -10.06
N PHE A 135 -6.24 1.42 -11.22
CA PHE A 135 -5.26 1.75 -12.27
C PHE A 135 -5.47 3.15 -12.87
N LEU A 136 -6.72 3.66 -12.96
CA LEU A 136 -6.95 5.05 -13.36
C LEU A 136 -6.41 6.02 -12.31
N ALA A 137 -6.68 5.72 -11.05
CA ALA A 137 -6.13 6.52 -9.95
C ALA A 137 -4.59 6.53 -9.96
N LEU A 138 -3.96 5.38 -10.22
CA LEU A 138 -2.51 5.30 -10.30
C LEU A 138 -1.93 6.10 -11.48
N CYS A 139 -2.61 6.11 -12.64
CA CYS A 139 -2.24 6.97 -13.77
C CYS A 139 -2.32 8.45 -13.39
N GLU A 140 -3.38 8.87 -12.69
CA GLU A 140 -3.51 10.24 -12.21
C GLU A 140 -2.45 10.61 -11.17
N MET A 141 -2.15 9.72 -10.23
CA MET A 141 -1.07 9.92 -9.26
C MET A 141 0.28 10.12 -9.96
N VAL A 142 0.59 9.31 -10.98
CA VAL A 142 1.83 9.46 -11.77
C VAL A 142 1.82 10.76 -12.57
N ARG A 143 0.67 11.16 -13.13
CA ARG A 143 0.53 12.41 -13.89
C ARG A 143 0.82 13.65 -13.05
N VAL A 144 0.28 13.70 -11.83
CA VAL A 144 0.43 14.86 -10.96
C VAL A 144 1.75 14.87 -10.18
N ALA A 145 2.48 13.74 -10.16
CA ALA A 145 3.77 13.61 -9.51
C ALA A 145 4.91 14.04 -10.44
N ARG A 146 5.71 15.03 -10.04
CA ARG A 146 6.93 15.40 -10.78
C ARG A 146 8.06 14.40 -10.56
N TYR A 147 8.20 13.87 -9.35
CA TYR A 147 9.37 13.07 -8.96
C TYR A 147 9.03 11.61 -8.65
N ALA A 148 8.06 11.35 -7.77
CA ALA A 148 7.74 9.97 -7.38
C ALA A 148 6.32 9.79 -6.85
N VAL A 149 5.81 8.57 -7.00
CA VAL A 149 4.58 8.08 -6.33
C VAL A 149 4.97 6.98 -5.35
N LEU A 150 4.56 7.13 -4.09
CA LEU A 150 4.73 6.15 -3.02
C LEU A 150 3.40 5.47 -2.74
N LEU A 151 3.38 4.13 -2.83
CA LEU A 151 2.23 3.30 -2.46
C LEU A 151 2.59 2.38 -1.32
N VAL A 152 1.66 2.17 -0.39
CA VAL A 152 1.75 1.15 0.65
C VAL A 152 0.41 0.42 0.73
N GLU A 153 0.35 -0.80 0.20
CA GLU A 153 -0.91 -1.49 -0.03
C GLU A 153 -0.85 -2.98 0.33
N PRO A 154 -1.98 -3.62 0.62
CA PRO A 154 -2.05 -5.06 0.76
C PRO A 154 -1.48 -5.76 -0.48
N ARG A 155 -0.64 -6.75 -0.24
CA ARG A 155 0.04 -7.49 -1.30
C ARG A 155 -0.77 -8.68 -1.77
N ASP A 156 -0.86 -8.86 -3.09
CA ASP A 156 -1.33 -10.12 -3.68
C ASP A 156 -0.26 -11.21 -3.55
N TYR A 157 -0.23 -11.82 -2.36
CA TYR A 157 0.72 -12.90 -2.07
C TYR A 157 0.47 -14.18 -2.87
N VAL A 158 -0.69 -14.32 -3.51
CA VAL A 158 -1.01 -15.49 -4.35
C VAL A 158 -0.25 -15.42 -5.66
N ILE A 159 -0.24 -14.23 -6.29
CA ILE A 159 0.48 -13.98 -7.55
C ILE A 159 1.99 -13.85 -7.29
N ASP A 160 2.36 -13.16 -6.21
CA ASP A 160 3.75 -12.89 -5.85
C ASP A 160 4.41 -14.04 -5.03
N ARG A 161 3.75 -15.17 -4.88
CA ARG A 161 4.39 -16.32 -4.20
C ARG A 161 5.71 -16.65 -4.90
N PRO A 162 6.81 -16.76 -4.13
CA PRO A 162 8.04 -17.29 -4.68
C PRO A 162 7.71 -18.64 -5.32
N GLN A 163 7.97 -18.77 -6.61
CA GLN A 163 7.86 -20.08 -7.25
C GLN A 163 8.97 -20.96 -6.69
N PHE A 164 8.70 -21.67 -5.61
CA PHE A 164 9.60 -22.70 -5.16
C PHE A 164 9.71 -23.74 -6.27
N LYS A 165 10.77 -23.70 -7.01
CA LYS A 165 11.33 -24.94 -7.53
C LYS A 165 11.70 -25.75 -6.27
N ALA A 166 10.82 -26.66 -5.88
CA ALA A 166 11.07 -27.58 -4.79
C ALA A 166 12.27 -28.45 -5.17
N LEU A 167 13.48 -27.98 -4.89
CA LEU A 167 14.73 -28.73 -5.01
C LEU A 167 14.96 -29.62 -3.78
N GLY A 168 14.00 -29.71 -2.87
CA GLY A 168 14.06 -30.59 -1.71
C GLY A 168 13.59 -32.04 -2.04
N PRO A 169 13.92 -33.03 -1.20
CA PRO A 169 13.55 -34.45 -1.40
C PRO A 169 12.05 -34.64 -1.68
N LYS A 170 11.18 -33.88 -1.02
CA LYS A 170 9.71 -33.88 -1.25
C LYS A 170 9.33 -33.35 -2.63
N GLY A 171 10.08 -32.42 -3.19
CA GLY A 171 9.85 -31.87 -4.53
C GLY A 171 10.30 -32.82 -5.62
N LEU A 172 11.40 -33.55 -5.41
CA LEU A 172 11.86 -34.61 -6.30
C LEU A 172 10.84 -35.76 -6.33
N VAL A 173 10.33 -36.18 -5.19
CA VAL A 173 9.29 -37.21 -5.09
C VAL A 173 8.00 -36.75 -5.78
N ARG A 174 7.59 -35.51 -5.59
CA ARG A 174 6.39 -34.91 -6.25
C ARG A 174 6.62 -34.76 -7.75
N GLY A 175 7.81 -34.38 -8.18
CA GLY A 175 8.20 -34.32 -9.59
C GLY A 175 8.17 -35.67 -10.25
N LEU A 176 8.74 -36.70 -9.60
CA LEU A 176 8.74 -38.08 -10.06
C LEU A 176 7.30 -38.64 -10.12
N TRP A 177 6.47 -38.35 -9.12
CA TRP A 177 5.06 -38.74 -9.09
C TRP A 177 4.23 -38.10 -10.21
N ASN A 178 4.46 -36.83 -10.47
CA ASN A 178 3.79 -36.13 -11.59
C ASN A 178 4.27 -36.67 -12.95
N TRP A 179 5.57 -36.96 -13.07
CA TRP A 179 6.12 -37.57 -14.29
C TRP A 179 5.55 -38.99 -14.51
N MET A 180 5.48 -39.83 -13.47
CA MET A 180 4.81 -41.14 -13.54
C MET A 180 3.34 -41.04 -13.89
N LYS A 181 2.59 -40.12 -13.27
CA LYS A 181 1.17 -39.89 -13.62
C LYS A 181 0.99 -39.52 -15.08
N ASN A 182 1.85 -38.64 -15.60
CA ASN A 182 1.77 -38.23 -17.03
C ASN A 182 2.12 -39.42 -17.96
N ARG A 183 3.09 -40.23 -17.58
CA ARG A 183 3.51 -41.39 -18.37
C ARG A 183 2.47 -42.51 -18.37
N LEU A 184 1.78 -42.69 -17.25
CA LEU A 184 0.75 -43.73 -17.07
C LEU A 184 -0.65 -43.20 -17.47
N LYS A 185 -0.76 -41.99 -18.01
CA LYS A 185 -2.03 -41.33 -18.39
C LYS A 185 -3.11 -41.42 -17.29
N ILE A 186 -2.70 -41.41 -16.01
CA ILE A 186 -3.63 -41.40 -14.89
C ILE A 186 -4.37 -40.06 -14.89
N PRO A 187 -5.71 -40.05 -15.04
CA PRO A 187 -6.45 -38.80 -15.05
C PRO A 187 -6.30 -38.09 -13.72
N SER A 188 -5.65 -36.95 -13.72
CA SER A 188 -5.71 -36.03 -12.58
C SER A 188 -7.13 -35.45 -12.53
N LYS A 189 -7.78 -35.49 -11.35
CA LYS A 189 -9.03 -34.77 -11.16
C LYS A 189 -8.79 -33.31 -11.58
N PRO A 190 -9.62 -32.77 -12.50
CA PRO A 190 -9.46 -31.36 -12.89
C PRO A 190 -9.59 -30.49 -11.64
N LEU A 191 -8.59 -29.64 -11.40
CA LEU A 191 -8.73 -28.62 -10.36
C LEU A 191 -9.98 -27.78 -10.67
N PRO A 192 -10.82 -27.50 -9.67
CA PRO A 192 -11.90 -26.53 -9.83
C PRO A 192 -11.37 -25.24 -10.47
N LEU A 193 -12.15 -24.60 -11.35
CA LEU A 193 -11.73 -23.43 -12.13
C LEU A 193 -11.15 -22.32 -11.25
N ALA A 194 -11.76 -22.07 -10.09
CA ALA A 194 -11.29 -21.11 -9.09
C ALA A 194 -9.89 -21.44 -8.52
N LYS A 195 -9.55 -22.73 -8.36
CA LYS A 195 -8.19 -23.16 -7.96
C LYS A 195 -7.20 -23.14 -9.12
N ARG A 196 -7.69 -23.25 -10.37
CA ARG A 196 -6.84 -23.27 -11.56
C ARG A 196 -6.30 -21.89 -11.91
N TYR A 197 -7.10 -20.84 -11.67
CA TYR A 197 -6.71 -19.47 -11.92
C TYR A 197 -6.24 -18.76 -10.65
N GLN A 198 -6.40 -19.39 -9.46
CA GLN A 198 -6.07 -18.79 -8.16
C GLN A 198 -6.42 -17.28 -8.16
N LEU A 199 -7.60 -16.99 -8.72
CA LEU A 199 -8.21 -15.70 -8.51
C LEU A 199 -8.41 -15.63 -7.02
N GLY A 200 -7.53 -14.96 -6.30
CA GLY A 200 -7.48 -14.75 -4.86
C GLY A 200 -8.62 -15.29 -4.00
N ASP A 201 -8.69 -14.96 -2.78
CA ASP A 201 -9.87 -15.23 -1.95
C ASP A 201 -11.14 -14.75 -2.67
N ALA A 202 -12.28 -15.35 -2.35
CA ALA A 202 -13.58 -14.99 -2.94
C ALA A 202 -13.70 -13.46 -3.08
N PRO A 203 -14.25 -12.95 -4.19
CA PRO A 203 -14.35 -11.51 -4.42
C PRO A 203 -14.84 -10.82 -3.17
N HIS A 204 -14.00 -10.01 -2.56
CA HIS A 204 -14.34 -9.28 -1.36
C HIS A 204 -14.81 -7.89 -1.75
N TYR A 205 -16.08 -7.61 -1.50
CA TYR A 205 -16.68 -6.31 -1.69
C TYR A 205 -16.89 -5.65 -0.34
N GLU A 206 -16.54 -4.40 -0.26
CA GLU A 206 -16.85 -3.60 0.90
C GLU A 206 -18.33 -3.22 0.97
N ASP A 207 -18.80 -2.80 2.13
CA ASP A 207 -20.17 -2.30 2.32
C ASP A 207 -20.44 -1.08 1.43
N CYS A 208 -19.43 -0.29 1.10
CA CYS A 208 -19.49 0.82 0.16
C CYS A 208 -19.53 0.35 -1.31
N GLY A 209 -19.43 -0.95 -1.59
CA GLY A 209 -19.67 -1.55 -2.90
C GLY A 209 -18.46 -1.64 -3.82
N ASN A 210 -17.25 -1.36 -3.33
CA ASN A 210 -16.02 -1.57 -4.10
C ASN A 210 -15.47 -2.98 -3.90
N TYR A 211 -14.80 -3.48 -4.95
CA TYR A 211 -13.96 -4.65 -4.83
C TYR A 211 -12.63 -4.26 -4.17
N MET A 212 -12.15 -5.08 -3.24
CA MET A 212 -10.86 -4.87 -2.59
C MET A 212 -9.73 -5.33 -3.50
N TYR A 213 -8.92 -4.39 -3.97
CA TYR A 213 -7.79 -4.68 -4.86
C TYR A 213 -6.49 -4.78 -4.06
N THR A 214 -5.79 -5.88 -4.23
CA THR A 214 -4.40 -6.02 -3.75
C THR A 214 -3.43 -5.73 -4.90
N ILE A 215 -2.18 -5.41 -4.58
CA ILE A 215 -1.15 -5.15 -5.58
C ILE A 215 -0.06 -6.23 -5.59
N SER A 216 0.52 -6.48 -6.75
CA SER A 216 1.66 -7.37 -6.89
C SER A 216 2.90 -6.67 -7.43
N SER A 217 4.08 -7.19 -7.10
CA SER A 217 5.35 -6.67 -7.62
C SER A 217 5.37 -6.68 -9.15
N ARG A 218 4.78 -7.72 -9.75
CA ARG A 218 4.77 -7.87 -11.21
C ARG A 218 3.83 -6.90 -11.90
N GLU A 219 2.67 -6.59 -11.30
CA GLU A 219 1.76 -5.56 -11.84
C GLU A 219 2.42 -4.19 -11.80
N MET A 220 3.05 -3.84 -10.67
CA MET A 220 3.74 -2.55 -10.54
C MET A 220 4.90 -2.42 -11.52
N GLU A 221 5.64 -3.50 -11.76
CA GLU A 221 6.70 -3.51 -12.79
C GLU A 221 6.14 -3.29 -14.20
N LYS A 222 5.06 -4.01 -14.57
CA LYS A 222 4.43 -3.83 -15.88
C LYS A 222 3.84 -2.43 -16.05
N PHE A 223 3.22 -1.91 -15.01
CA PHE A 223 2.69 -0.55 -14.99
C PHE A 223 3.81 0.48 -15.23
N ALA A 224 4.90 0.39 -14.47
CA ALA A 224 6.04 1.28 -14.60
C ALA A 224 6.70 1.20 -16.00
N LEU A 225 6.84 0.00 -16.56
CA LEU A 225 7.33 -0.21 -17.94
C LEU A 225 6.38 0.42 -18.97
N GLY A 226 5.06 0.25 -18.79
CA GLY A 226 4.05 0.79 -19.69
C GLY A 226 4.02 2.32 -19.74
N LEU A 227 4.33 2.97 -18.62
CA LEU A 227 4.45 4.43 -18.52
C LEU A 227 5.88 4.94 -18.76
N ASN A 228 6.77 4.07 -19.18
CA ASN A 228 8.19 4.43 -19.46
C ASN A 228 8.89 5.08 -18.27
N LEU A 229 8.60 4.64 -17.05
CA LEU A 229 9.25 5.18 -15.85
C LEU A 229 10.69 4.70 -15.75
N PRO A 230 11.63 5.52 -15.24
CA PRO A 230 13.06 5.18 -15.21
C PRO A 230 13.40 4.15 -14.13
N THR A 231 12.72 4.18 -12.99
CA THR A 231 13.11 3.36 -11.83
C THR A 231 11.88 2.96 -11.03
N LEU A 232 11.91 1.72 -10.54
CA LEU A 232 10.94 1.16 -9.62
C LEU A 232 11.66 0.68 -8.35
N ALA A 233 11.14 1.02 -7.17
CA ALA A 233 11.62 0.45 -5.92
C ALA A 233 10.50 -0.32 -5.21
N LEU A 234 10.82 -1.48 -4.67
CA LEU A 234 9.88 -2.40 -4.03
C LEU A 234 10.43 -2.92 -2.71
N LYS A 235 9.58 -2.98 -1.69
CA LYS A 235 9.89 -3.69 -0.44
C LYS A 235 8.63 -4.31 0.14
N GLY A 236 8.70 -5.59 0.49
CA GLY A 236 7.65 -6.25 1.24
C GLY A 236 7.70 -5.87 2.72
N LEU A 237 6.56 -5.81 3.36
CA LEU A 237 6.39 -5.55 4.78
C LEU A 237 5.36 -6.53 5.34
N ASN A 238 5.67 -7.19 6.46
CA ASN A 238 4.66 -7.92 7.19
C ASN A 238 4.00 -7.04 8.24
N ASP A 239 2.70 -7.17 8.35
CA ASP A 239 1.86 -6.44 9.26
C ASP A 239 1.03 -7.40 10.11
N CYS A 240 0.68 -6.97 11.33
CA CYS A 240 -0.17 -7.71 12.24
C CYS A 240 -1.10 -6.74 12.96
N PHE A 241 -2.37 -6.79 12.63
CA PHE A 241 -3.42 -6.02 13.30
C PHE A 241 -3.98 -6.80 14.49
N LEU A 242 -3.99 -6.18 15.66
CA LEU A 242 -4.72 -6.65 16.84
C LEU A 242 -5.63 -5.51 17.31
N PRO A 243 -6.95 -5.76 17.52
CA PRO A 243 -7.89 -4.70 17.92
C PRO A 243 -7.47 -3.93 19.17
N GLU A 244 -6.87 -4.61 20.14
CA GLU A 244 -6.38 -4.02 21.38
C GLU A 244 -5.14 -3.14 21.18
N GLY A 245 -4.48 -3.26 20.04
CA GLY A 245 -3.28 -2.48 19.70
C GLY A 245 -3.50 -0.97 19.71
N GLY A 246 -4.73 -0.52 19.43
CA GLY A 246 -5.09 0.91 19.46
C GLY A 246 -5.00 1.55 20.85
N THR A 247 -5.07 0.78 21.92
CA THR A 247 -4.99 1.25 23.31
C THR A 247 -3.74 0.75 24.03
N ALA A 248 -3.19 -0.39 23.62
CA ALA A 248 -2.01 -1.01 24.22
C ALA A 248 -0.74 -0.16 23.98
N PRO A 249 0.09 0.09 25.00
CA PRO A 249 1.33 0.83 24.81
C PRO A 249 2.34 0.03 23.96
N ALA A 250 3.15 0.76 23.18
CA ALA A 250 4.23 0.17 22.36
C ALA A 250 5.51 -0.07 23.19
N THR A 251 5.39 -0.80 24.30
CA THR A 251 6.47 -1.09 25.25
C THR A 251 6.64 -2.59 25.46
N GLU A 252 7.82 -3.03 25.86
CA GLU A 252 8.14 -4.46 25.96
C GLU A 252 7.43 -5.18 27.11
N ASP A 253 6.87 -4.46 28.06
CA ASP A 253 5.99 -4.96 29.12
C ASP A 253 4.53 -5.14 28.69
N SER A 254 4.17 -4.64 27.50
CA SER A 254 2.82 -4.82 26.92
C SER A 254 2.68 -6.19 26.25
N PRO A 255 1.80 -7.09 26.75
CA PRO A 255 1.58 -8.40 26.14
C PRO A 255 1.11 -8.28 24.69
N ILE A 256 0.22 -7.33 24.37
CA ILE A 256 -0.31 -7.09 23.03
C ILE A 256 0.79 -6.65 22.07
N PHE A 257 1.64 -5.72 22.49
CA PHE A 257 2.77 -5.27 21.68
C PHE A 257 3.76 -6.41 21.40
N MET A 258 4.11 -7.18 22.43
CA MET A 258 4.99 -8.33 22.27
C MET A 258 4.40 -9.43 21.40
N GLN A 259 3.10 -9.70 21.50
CA GLN A 259 2.40 -10.61 20.60
C GLN A 259 2.49 -10.11 19.15
N MET A 260 2.19 -8.83 18.89
CA MET A 260 2.26 -8.22 17.56
C MET A 260 3.68 -8.32 16.98
N LYS A 261 4.72 -7.98 17.74
CA LYS A 261 6.13 -8.16 17.34
C LYS A 261 6.46 -9.61 17.00
N SER A 262 5.99 -10.56 17.82
CA SER A 262 6.23 -11.99 17.61
C SER A 262 5.60 -12.51 16.33
N GLU A 263 4.35 -12.15 16.07
CA GLU A 263 3.65 -12.57 14.84
C GLU A 263 4.30 -11.97 13.58
N ILE A 264 4.71 -10.69 13.64
CA ILE A 264 5.44 -10.05 12.55
C ILE A 264 6.78 -10.75 12.31
N ALA A 265 7.56 -11.04 13.37
CA ALA A 265 8.84 -11.71 13.25
C ALA A 265 8.72 -13.13 12.66
N LYS A 266 7.68 -13.88 13.04
CA LYS A 266 7.38 -15.19 12.42
C LYS A 266 7.07 -15.06 10.93
N ALA A 267 6.26 -14.05 10.55
CA ALA A 267 5.93 -13.80 9.17
C ALA A 267 7.15 -13.36 8.35
N ASP A 268 8.02 -12.51 8.92
CA ASP A 268 9.27 -12.08 8.31
C ASP A 268 10.20 -13.27 8.06
N GLN A 269 10.37 -14.14 9.03
CA GLN A 269 11.17 -15.37 8.90
C GLN A 269 10.63 -16.32 7.81
N LEU A 270 9.30 -16.41 7.67
CA LEU A 270 8.69 -17.19 6.58
C LEU A 270 8.93 -16.53 5.22
N ALA A 271 8.86 -15.21 5.14
CA ALA A 271 9.12 -14.45 3.92
C ALA A 271 10.59 -14.54 3.49
N GLU A 272 11.53 -14.38 4.42
CA GLU A 272 12.98 -14.49 4.18
C GLU A 272 13.38 -15.89 3.73
N SER A 273 12.77 -16.92 4.32
CA SER A 273 12.97 -18.31 3.87
C SER A 273 12.25 -18.64 2.57
N GLY A 274 11.53 -17.65 2.01
CA GLY A 274 10.75 -17.78 0.79
C GLY A 274 9.53 -18.72 0.92
N ARG A 275 9.08 -19.07 2.11
CA ARG A 275 7.92 -19.96 2.37
C ARG A 275 6.59 -19.22 2.26
N ALA A 276 6.60 -17.90 2.43
CA ALA A 276 5.45 -17.02 2.28
C ALA A 276 5.85 -15.74 1.57
N GLY A 277 4.87 -14.99 1.05
CA GLY A 277 5.03 -13.59 0.71
C GLY A 277 4.80 -12.70 1.93
N THR A 278 5.15 -11.43 1.84
CA THR A 278 4.78 -10.43 2.84
C THR A 278 3.31 -10.01 2.68
N SER A 279 2.68 -9.56 3.76
CA SER A 279 1.27 -9.15 3.74
C SER A 279 1.02 -7.82 3.04
N MET A 280 2.02 -6.94 3.06
CA MET A 280 1.99 -5.60 2.45
C MET A 280 3.12 -5.45 1.44
N LEU A 281 2.93 -4.56 0.47
CA LEU A 281 3.93 -4.15 -0.49
C LEU A 281 4.07 -2.63 -0.47
N MET A 282 5.29 -2.18 -0.24
CA MET A 282 5.68 -0.77 -0.41
C MET A 282 6.29 -0.61 -1.80
N VAL A 283 5.84 0.40 -2.52
CA VAL A 283 6.24 0.68 -3.91
C VAL A 283 6.62 2.14 -4.05
N ILE A 284 7.71 2.41 -4.75
CA ILE A 284 8.03 3.75 -5.24
C ILE A 284 8.14 3.67 -6.75
N LEU A 285 7.24 4.38 -7.43
CA LEU A 285 7.29 4.63 -8.86
C LEU A 285 8.01 5.96 -9.08
N PHE A 286 9.18 5.94 -9.66
CA PHE A 286 9.95 7.15 -9.92
C PHE A 286 9.67 7.69 -11.33
N ASN A 287 9.17 8.92 -11.42
CA ASN A 287 9.04 9.67 -12.69
C ASN A 287 10.38 10.21 -13.15
N GLN A 288 11.28 10.47 -12.21
CA GLN A 288 12.69 10.83 -12.45
C GLN A 288 13.58 9.87 -11.67
N ALA A 289 14.74 9.52 -12.21
CA ALA A 289 15.65 8.62 -11.50
C ALA A 289 15.99 9.16 -10.11
N PRO A 290 15.99 8.31 -9.06
CA PRO A 290 16.35 8.73 -7.71
C PRO A 290 17.80 9.25 -7.68
N ASP A 291 18.02 10.31 -6.92
CA ASP A 291 19.38 10.77 -6.64
C ASP A 291 20.17 9.74 -5.82
N ALA A 292 21.48 9.97 -5.69
CA ALA A 292 22.37 9.03 -5.01
C ALA A 292 21.99 8.81 -3.53
N VAL A 293 21.53 9.85 -2.84
CA VAL A 293 21.14 9.77 -1.40
C VAL A 293 19.88 8.92 -1.23
N ALA A 294 18.86 9.18 -2.03
CA ALA A 294 17.63 8.41 -2.04
C ALA A 294 17.88 6.93 -2.38
N ARG A 295 18.69 6.67 -3.41
CA ARG A 295 19.05 5.32 -3.84
C ARG A 295 19.83 4.57 -2.75
N GLU A 296 20.82 5.20 -2.17
CA GLU A 296 21.62 4.60 -1.10
C GLU A 296 20.76 4.27 0.12
N PHE A 297 19.90 5.20 0.55
CA PHE A 297 18.94 4.98 1.64
C PHE A 297 18.09 3.73 1.40
N LEU A 298 17.51 3.61 0.21
CA LEU A 298 16.66 2.49 -0.15
C LEU A 298 17.42 1.16 -0.15
N VAL A 299 18.59 1.12 -0.78
CA VAL A 299 19.42 -0.10 -0.87
C VAL A 299 19.86 -0.55 0.52
N GLN A 300 20.36 0.36 1.38
CA GLN A 300 20.79 0.04 2.74
C GLN A 300 19.66 -0.51 3.60
N ARG A 301 18.41 -0.17 3.28
CA ARG A 301 17.21 -0.68 3.99
C ARG A 301 16.56 -1.89 3.32
N GLY A 302 17.26 -2.52 2.37
CA GLY A 302 16.82 -3.76 1.75
C GLY A 302 15.70 -3.61 0.71
N TRP A 303 15.53 -2.40 0.13
CA TRP A 303 14.65 -2.21 -1.01
C TRP A 303 15.26 -2.80 -2.28
N LEU A 304 14.44 -3.46 -3.08
CA LEU A 304 14.77 -3.79 -4.46
C LEU A 304 14.61 -2.52 -5.30
N VAL A 305 15.72 -1.90 -5.66
CA VAL A 305 15.73 -0.72 -6.57
C VAL A 305 16.12 -1.20 -7.96
N LYS A 306 15.20 -1.05 -8.91
CA LYS A 306 15.35 -1.57 -10.28
C LYS A 306 15.27 -0.44 -11.30
N ASP A 307 16.33 -0.22 -12.04
CA ASP A 307 16.30 0.64 -13.21
C ASP A 307 15.62 -0.12 -14.35
N LEU A 308 14.67 0.56 -14.99
CA LEU A 308 13.83 -0.02 -16.02
C LEU A 308 14.33 0.36 -17.42
N PRO A 309 14.23 -0.57 -18.39
CA PRO A 309 14.57 -0.24 -19.77
C PRO A 309 13.58 0.81 -20.28
N ARG A 310 14.14 1.85 -20.91
CA ARG A 310 13.37 2.93 -21.52
C ARG A 310 12.91 2.51 -22.91
N ASN A 311 11.63 2.74 -23.21
CA ASN A 311 11.11 2.56 -24.56
C ASN A 311 11.45 3.80 -25.39
N PRO A 312 12.31 3.69 -26.42
CA PRO A 312 12.75 4.84 -27.22
C PRO A 312 11.63 5.44 -28.08
N HIS A 313 10.48 4.76 -28.17
CA HIS A 313 9.33 5.20 -28.96
C HIS A 313 8.25 5.91 -28.10
N LEU A 314 8.48 6.05 -26.80
CA LEU A 314 7.63 6.78 -25.86
C LEU A 314 8.42 7.99 -25.30
N THR A 315 8.72 8.94 -26.14
CA THR A 315 9.40 10.21 -25.76
C THR A 315 8.43 11.38 -25.89
#